data_8e3cec1fb1526f25a307ab99136a12a5
#
_entry.id   8e3cec1fb1526f25a307ab99136a12a5
#
_cell.length_a   1.000
_cell.length_b   1.000
_cell.length_c   1.000
_cell.angle_alpha   90.00
_cell.angle_beta   90.00
_cell.angle_gamma   90.00
#
_symmetry.space_group_name_H-M   'P 1'
#
loop_
_entity.id
_entity.type
_entity.pdbx_description
1 polymer ?
#
loop_
_entity_poly.entity_id
_entity_poly.type
_entity_poly.pdbx_seq_one_letter_code
_entity_poly.pdbx_strand_id
1 'polypeptide(L)'
;MVKTLRLAQLASASIVSWMMLNASPAFAQALAGSAAPTGVARPGSDGVEVDRIVAIVNNGVITERQLGTRVDMVTRRLQSQAGAQIPSASELQRQVLQQMVTSEIQLQQAQDEGITIDDAAVDQTLQRLAQSNSMTLDQFRARIESEGVKWTTFRGDARDEMTLAELRRRDVDSKITVSDAEVANYLATQHGVSVTPPDLHLQHLLVAVPDNASAADVQAAETRAQGYIKEAQNGRDFGRLARSNSQAADAKQRGDLGFKAQSALPKEFVDAASTIAPGQVDPTPVRTANGWEVIRLVDRRASNNQADKITETHVSHILLRVGEGMSEADAVRKLMSIKQDIQAGKGSFADYARTSSQDGSAGQGGDLGWISPGQTVPEFERAMNALQPGQISDPVRSQFGYHLIMVQARRVVAASPAQQDDTARQAVGSRKSEQAYADWLRALYDASYVKVLLPTATS
;
A
#
# COMPACT_ATOMS: atom_id res chain seq x y z
N MET A 1 -32.68 -6.75 9.58
CA MET A 1 -32.73 -6.70 8.13
C MET A 1 -32.00 -5.46 7.63
N VAL A 2 -30.73 -5.25 8.02
CA VAL A 2 -29.83 -4.16 7.56
C VAL A 2 -28.39 -4.61 7.82
N LYS A 3 -27.86 -5.62 7.07
CA LYS A 3 -26.45 -6.04 7.17
C LYS A 3 -25.83 -6.59 5.87
N THR A 4 -26.51 -6.49 4.73
CA THR A 4 -26.05 -7.09 3.46
C THR A 4 -25.59 -6.08 2.40
N LEU A 5 -25.43 -4.79 2.73
CA LEU A 5 -25.15 -3.76 1.71
C LEU A 5 -23.69 -3.27 1.64
N ARG A 6 -22.74 -3.82 2.43
CA ARG A 6 -21.36 -3.30 2.47
C ARG A 6 -20.30 -4.10 1.71
N LEU A 7 -20.62 -5.26 1.16
CA LEU A 7 -19.64 -6.11 0.45
C LEU A 7 -19.64 -5.94 -1.08
N ALA A 8 -20.61 -5.23 -1.64
CA ALA A 8 -20.76 -5.08 -3.08
C ALA A 8 -19.95 -3.92 -3.71
N GLN A 9 -19.36 -3.03 -2.91
CA GLN A 9 -18.66 -1.83 -3.41
C GLN A 9 -17.16 -2.02 -3.68
N LEU A 10 -16.56 -3.15 -3.30
CA LEU A 10 -15.10 -3.35 -3.43
C LEU A 10 -14.65 -3.97 -4.76
N ALA A 11 -15.57 -4.47 -5.56
CA ALA A 11 -15.24 -5.31 -6.70
C ALA A 11 -15.06 -4.57 -8.03
N SER A 12 -15.75 -3.45 -8.24
CA SER A 12 -15.53 -2.58 -9.43
C SER A 12 -14.28 -1.69 -9.30
N ALA A 13 -13.69 -1.68 -8.11
CA ALA A 13 -12.54 -0.84 -7.78
C ALA A 13 -11.21 -1.31 -8.40
N SER A 14 -11.07 -2.59 -8.77
CA SER A 14 -9.75 -3.16 -9.05
C SER A 14 -9.21 -2.85 -10.45
N ILE A 15 -10.03 -2.84 -11.49
CA ILE A 15 -9.56 -2.52 -12.85
C ILE A 15 -9.28 -1.02 -13.01
N VAL A 16 -10.11 -0.16 -12.41
CA VAL A 16 -9.93 1.30 -12.48
C VAL A 16 -8.95 1.81 -11.42
N SER A 17 -8.60 1.01 -10.39
CA SER A 17 -7.64 1.38 -9.35
C SER A 17 -6.19 1.41 -9.86
N TRP A 18 -5.88 0.63 -10.87
CA TRP A 18 -4.53 0.58 -11.45
C TRP A 18 -4.21 1.82 -12.29
N MET A 19 -5.23 2.48 -12.85
CA MET A 19 -5.07 3.67 -13.67
C MET A 19 -4.66 4.95 -12.92
N MET A 20 -4.84 5.03 -11.60
CA MET A 20 -4.64 6.28 -10.84
C MET A 20 -3.37 6.32 -9.98
N LEU A 21 -2.60 5.23 -9.86
CA LEU A 21 -1.50 5.16 -8.89
C LEU A 21 -0.14 5.69 -9.38
N ASN A 22 0.00 6.06 -10.66
CA ASN A 22 1.30 6.39 -11.23
C ASN A 22 1.48 7.83 -11.75
N ALA A 23 0.64 8.77 -11.36
CA ALA A 23 0.87 10.18 -11.68
C ALA A 23 1.72 10.84 -10.58
N SER A 24 3.04 10.82 -10.73
CA SER A 24 3.94 11.62 -9.89
C SER A 24 3.70 13.12 -10.13
N PRO A 25 3.67 13.98 -9.10
CA PRO A 25 3.38 15.41 -9.21
C PRO A 25 4.43 16.23 -9.99
N ALA A 26 5.52 15.60 -10.43
CA ALA A 26 6.62 16.27 -11.15
C ALA A 26 6.27 16.70 -12.59
N PHE A 27 5.23 16.13 -13.20
CA PHE A 27 4.85 16.45 -14.58
C PHE A 27 3.94 17.68 -14.76
N ALA A 28 3.35 18.19 -13.69
CA ALA A 28 2.41 19.31 -13.76
C ALA A 28 3.05 20.67 -14.12
N GLN A 29 4.37 20.80 -14.04
CA GLN A 29 5.06 22.10 -14.26
C GLN A 29 5.52 22.36 -15.70
N ALA A 30 5.47 21.37 -16.60
CA ALA A 30 6.01 21.53 -17.97
C ALA A 30 5.04 22.18 -18.99
N LEU A 31 3.75 22.38 -18.65
CA LEU A 31 2.73 22.88 -19.59
C LEU A 31 2.40 24.37 -19.47
N ALA A 32 3.17 25.16 -18.72
CA ALA A 32 2.86 26.57 -18.43
C ALA A 32 3.42 27.59 -19.43
N GLY A 33 3.84 27.20 -20.60
CA GLY A 33 4.49 28.13 -21.55
C GLY A 33 4.18 27.89 -23.00
N SER A 34 2.99 28.30 -23.50
CA SER A 34 2.84 28.67 -24.91
C SER A 34 1.55 29.45 -25.12
N ALA A 35 1.67 30.70 -25.47
CA ALA A 35 0.55 31.58 -25.79
C ALA A 35 -0.02 31.28 -27.19
N ALA A 36 -1.35 31.16 -27.28
CA ALA A 36 -2.07 30.95 -28.53
C ALA A 36 -2.64 32.27 -29.13
N PRO A 37 -2.80 32.40 -30.45
CA PRO A 37 -3.45 33.53 -31.05
C PRO A 37 -4.98 33.43 -31.04
N THR A 38 -5.63 34.54 -30.79
CA THR A 38 -7.07 34.77 -30.77
C THR A 38 -7.74 34.53 -32.12
N GLY A 39 -8.76 33.67 -32.15
CA GLY A 39 -9.64 33.43 -33.30
C GLY A 39 -11.11 33.69 -32.97
N VAL A 40 -11.74 34.50 -33.76
CA VAL A 40 -13.09 35.09 -33.68
C VAL A 40 -14.20 34.05 -33.76
N ALA A 41 -15.19 34.15 -32.87
CA ALA A 41 -16.43 33.35 -32.88
C ALA A 41 -17.38 33.80 -34.01
N ARG A 42 -18.02 32.87 -34.72
CA ARG A 42 -19.18 33.07 -35.57
C ARG A 42 -20.39 32.30 -35.05
N PRO A 43 -21.59 32.84 -35.05
CA PRO A 43 -22.79 32.15 -34.58
C PRO A 43 -23.51 31.37 -35.67
N GLY A 44 -24.02 30.22 -35.31
CA GLY A 44 -25.25 29.59 -35.79
C GLY A 44 -25.24 28.85 -37.14
N SER A 45 -25.31 27.53 -37.10
CA SER A 45 -26.10 26.72 -38.05
C SER A 45 -26.44 25.37 -37.37
N ASP A 46 -27.66 24.91 -37.56
CA ASP A 46 -28.11 23.55 -37.19
C ASP A 46 -27.27 22.53 -37.96
N GLY A 47 -26.15 22.19 -37.40
CA GLY A 47 -25.18 21.23 -37.91
C GLY A 47 -25.03 20.10 -36.93
N VAL A 48 -24.96 18.90 -37.45
CA VAL A 48 -24.45 17.70 -36.75
C VAL A 48 -23.33 18.17 -35.81
N GLU A 49 -23.50 17.93 -34.50
CA GLU A 49 -22.51 18.29 -33.48
C GLU A 49 -21.19 17.55 -33.80
N VAL A 50 -20.29 18.28 -34.45
CA VAL A 50 -18.99 17.75 -34.85
C VAL A 50 -18.16 17.64 -33.57
N ASP A 51 -17.80 16.42 -33.20
CA ASP A 51 -17.00 16.14 -32.00
C ASP A 51 -15.65 16.86 -32.09
N ARG A 52 -15.41 17.83 -31.20
CA ARG A 52 -14.25 18.68 -31.23
C ARG A 52 -13.00 17.93 -30.80
N ILE A 53 -11.89 18.12 -31.52
CA ILE A 53 -10.58 17.59 -31.11
C ILE A 53 -10.04 18.42 -29.93
N VAL A 54 -9.66 17.75 -28.84
CA VAL A 54 -9.08 18.36 -27.63
C VAL A 54 -7.59 18.08 -27.47
N ALA A 55 -7.08 17.03 -28.12
CA ALA A 55 -5.65 16.80 -28.26
C ALA A 55 -5.33 16.04 -29.54
N ILE A 56 -4.12 16.27 -30.06
CA ILE A 56 -3.51 15.50 -31.16
C ILE A 56 -2.28 14.81 -30.57
N VAL A 57 -2.16 13.51 -30.82
CA VAL A 57 -1.06 12.67 -30.33
C VAL A 57 -0.50 11.89 -31.50
N ASN A 58 0.64 12.30 -32.02
CA ASN A 58 1.23 11.76 -33.26
C ASN A 58 0.18 11.73 -34.40
N ASN A 59 -0.26 10.55 -34.82
CA ASN A 59 -1.28 10.33 -35.86
C ASN A 59 -2.70 10.18 -35.32
N GLY A 60 -2.89 10.14 -33.97
CA GLY A 60 -4.16 9.98 -33.30
C GLY A 60 -4.75 11.30 -32.80
N VAL A 61 -6.04 11.27 -32.47
CA VAL A 61 -6.74 12.43 -31.90
C VAL A 61 -7.58 12.00 -30.71
N ILE A 62 -7.67 12.87 -29.72
CA ILE A 62 -8.58 12.73 -28.59
C ILE A 62 -9.69 13.76 -28.76
N THR A 63 -10.94 13.31 -28.69
CA THR A 63 -12.11 14.17 -28.89
C THR A 63 -12.72 14.61 -27.56
N GLU A 64 -13.49 15.70 -27.61
CA GLU A 64 -14.19 16.25 -26.43
C GLU A 64 -15.17 15.24 -25.83
N ARG A 65 -15.87 14.49 -26.66
CA ARG A 65 -16.81 13.44 -26.22
C ARG A 65 -16.08 12.29 -25.50
N GLN A 66 -14.93 11.84 -26.01
CA GLN A 66 -14.09 10.83 -25.33
C GLN A 66 -13.62 11.34 -23.97
N LEU A 67 -13.10 12.57 -23.92
CA LEU A 67 -12.67 13.21 -22.69
C LEU A 67 -13.83 13.36 -21.69
N GLY A 68 -14.98 13.87 -22.13
CA GLY A 68 -16.18 14.04 -21.29
C GLY A 68 -16.63 12.72 -20.69
N THR A 69 -16.73 11.67 -21.50
CA THR A 69 -17.09 10.32 -21.03
C THR A 69 -16.13 9.82 -19.94
N ARG A 70 -14.82 10.04 -20.12
CA ARG A 70 -13.80 9.62 -19.16
C ARG A 70 -13.85 10.45 -17.88
N VAL A 71 -14.03 11.77 -17.97
CA VAL A 71 -14.21 12.68 -16.82
C VAL A 71 -15.44 12.30 -16.01
N ASP A 72 -16.58 12.00 -16.65
CA ASP A 72 -17.80 11.57 -15.96
C ASP A 72 -17.60 10.26 -15.20
N MET A 73 -16.88 9.31 -15.79
CA MET A 73 -16.56 8.03 -15.17
C MET A 73 -15.69 8.23 -13.91
N VAL A 74 -14.64 9.04 -14.02
CA VAL A 74 -13.74 9.36 -12.88
C VAL A 74 -14.50 10.13 -11.80
N THR A 75 -15.34 11.10 -12.18
CA THR A 75 -16.15 11.89 -11.23
C THR A 75 -17.09 10.99 -10.42
N ARG A 76 -17.85 10.12 -11.09
CA ARG A 76 -18.75 9.17 -10.40
C ARG A 76 -18.00 8.28 -9.42
N ARG A 77 -16.82 7.85 -9.78
CA ARG A 77 -15.96 7.04 -8.91
C ARG A 77 -15.48 7.82 -7.67
N LEU A 78 -14.95 9.02 -7.85
CA LEU A 78 -14.53 9.86 -6.73
C LEU A 78 -15.70 10.15 -5.79
N GLN A 79 -16.90 10.39 -6.31
CA GLN A 79 -18.12 10.57 -5.53
C GLN A 79 -18.52 9.33 -4.72
N SER A 80 -18.20 8.11 -5.22
CA SER A 80 -18.50 6.87 -4.50
C SER A 80 -17.50 6.56 -3.38
N GLN A 81 -16.36 7.24 -3.32
CA GLN A 81 -15.34 7.08 -2.29
C GLN A 81 -15.60 8.07 -1.13
N ALA A 82 -15.97 7.55 0.03
CA ALA A 82 -16.22 8.37 1.21
C ALA A 82 -14.94 9.14 1.62
N GLY A 83 -15.00 10.47 1.64
CA GLY A 83 -13.89 11.34 2.06
C GLY A 83 -12.92 11.76 0.94
N ALA A 84 -13.15 11.38 -0.32
CA ALA A 84 -12.32 11.86 -1.43
C ALA A 84 -12.54 13.37 -1.65
N GLN A 85 -11.44 14.12 -1.69
CA GLN A 85 -11.49 15.52 -2.18
C GLN A 85 -11.57 15.47 -3.71
N ILE A 86 -12.68 15.99 -4.26
CA ILE A 86 -12.88 16.08 -5.71
C ILE A 86 -12.19 17.35 -6.19
N PRO A 87 -11.21 17.26 -7.13
CA PRO A 87 -10.60 18.43 -7.73
C PRO A 87 -11.64 19.30 -8.46
N SER A 88 -11.31 20.55 -8.77
CA SER A 88 -12.17 21.38 -9.64
C SER A 88 -12.40 20.68 -10.99
N ALA A 89 -13.56 20.92 -11.61
CA ALA A 89 -13.90 20.31 -12.90
C ALA A 89 -12.82 20.55 -13.97
N SER A 90 -12.25 21.74 -14.02
CA SER A 90 -11.18 22.10 -14.96
C SER A 90 -9.86 21.37 -14.66
N GLU A 91 -9.54 21.18 -13.39
CA GLU A 91 -8.34 20.43 -12.98
C GLU A 91 -8.50 18.93 -13.29
N LEU A 92 -9.65 18.36 -12.94
CA LEU A 92 -9.97 16.97 -13.25
C LEU A 92 -9.92 16.70 -14.75
N GLN A 93 -10.49 17.61 -15.56
CA GLN A 93 -10.46 17.52 -17.01
C GLN A 93 -9.03 17.53 -17.57
N ARG A 94 -8.15 18.39 -17.05
CA ARG A 94 -6.74 18.44 -17.46
C ARG A 94 -5.99 17.14 -17.07
N GLN A 95 -6.19 16.66 -15.86
CA GLN A 95 -5.55 15.43 -15.39
C GLN A 95 -5.98 14.21 -16.20
N VAL A 96 -7.29 14.08 -16.46
CA VAL A 96 -7.83 13.01 -17.28
C VAL A 96 -7.31 13.10 -18.71
N LEU A 97 -7.26 14.31 -19.33
CA LEU A 97 -6.70 14.47 -20.67
C LEU A 97 -5.23 14.08 -20.72
N GLN A 98 -4.43 14.52 -19.76
CA GLN A 98 -3.01 14.15 -19.68
C GLN A 98 -2.82 12.63 -19.61
N GLN A 99 -3.64 11.95 -18.81
CA GLN A 99 -3.62 10.51 -18.74
C GLN A 99 -4.02 9.85 -20.07
N MET A 100 -5.07 10.35 -20.73
CA MET A 100 -5.49 9.84 -22.04
C MET A 100 -4.38 10.02 -23.09
N VAL A 101 -3.70 11.17 -23.10
CA VAL A 101 -2.53 11.41 -23.98
C VAL A 101 -1.42 10.40 -23.70
N THR A 102 -1.08 10.18 -22.44
CA THR A 102 -0.04 9.21 -22.07
C THR A 102 -0.41 7.78 -22.45
N SER A 103 -1.68 7.38 -22.27
CA SER A 103 -2.15 6.05 -22.70
C SER A 103 -2.13 5.91 -24.21
N GLU A 104 -2.53 6.95 -24.96
CA GLU A 104 -2.52 6.92 -26.43
C GLU A 104 -1.10 6.77 -26.98
N ILE A 105 -0.12 7.50 -26.44
CA ILE A 105 1.29 7.36 -26.81
C ILE A 105 1.78 5.93 -26.62
N GLN A 106 1.45 5.32 -25.48
CA GLN A 106 1.86 3.95 -25.18
C GLN A 106 1.16 2.92 -26.07
N LEU A 107 -0.13 3.10 -26.38
CA LEU A 107 -0.87 2.21 -27.29
C LEU A 107 -0.31 2.27 -28.71
N GLN A 108 0.07 3.45 -29.19
CA GLN A 108 0.74 3.61 -30.46
C GLN A 108 2.10 2.93 -30.47
N GLN A 109 2.90 3.09 -29.41
CA GLN A 109 4.17 2.36 -29.25
C GLN A 109 3.97 0.85 -29.26
N ALA A 110 2.96 0.34 -28.54
CA ALA A 110 2.65 -1.08 -28.55
C ALA A 110 2.26 -1.58 -29.94
N GLN A 111 1.52 -0.78 -30.71
CA GLN A 111 1.16 -1.09 -32.08
C GLN A 111 2.41 -1.13 -33.00
N ASP A 112 3.30 -0.14 -32.87
CA ASP A 112 4.55 -0.07 -33.64
C ASP A 112 5.46 -1.26 -33.35
N GLU A 113 5.44 -1.77 -32.12
CA GLU A 113 6.17 -2.96 -31.69
C GLU A 113 5.46 -4.29 -32.01
N GLY A 114 4.25 -4.24 -32.59
CA GLY A 114 3.46 -5.41 -32.95
C GLY A 114 2.90 -6.17 -31.75
N ILE A 115 2.71 -5.51 -30.61
CA ILE A 115 2.05 -6.10 -29.43
C ILE A 115 0.57 -6.20 -29.71
N THR A 116 0.05 -7.44 -29.74
CA THR A 116 -1.37 -7.72 -29.97
C THR A 116 -1.92 -8.64 -28.89
N ILE A 117 -3.08 -8.27 -28.34
CA ILE A 117 -3.83 -9.09 -27.38
C ILE A 117 -5.04 -9.67 -28.10
N ASP A 118 -5.09 -10.98 -28.21
CA ASP A 118 -6.19 -11.66 -28.88
C ASP A 118 -7.48 -11.69 -28.04
N ASP A 119 -8.59 -11.98 -28.71
CA ASP A 119 -9.90 -12.03 -28.07
C ASP A 119 -10.00 -13.09 -26.99
N ALA A 120 -9.35 -14.24 -27.15
CA ALA A 120 -9.38 -15.33 -26.20
C ALA A 120 -8.67 -14.94 -24.89
N ALA A 121 -7.54 -14.23 -24.96
CA ALA A 121 -6.83 -13.72 -23.80
C ALA A 121 -7.66 -12.68 -23.02
N VAL A 122 -8.38 -11.78 -23.75
CA VAL A 122 -9.29 -10.82 -23.13
C VAL A 122 -10.42 -11.55 -22.41
N ASP A 123 -11.07 -12.50 -23.09
CA ASP A 123 -12.21 -13.24 -22.52
C ASP A 123 -11.79 -14.06 -21.29
N GLN A 124 -10.63 -14.70 -21.32
CA GLN A 124 -10.06 -15.40 -20.17
C GLN A 124 -9.79 -14.47 -19.00
N THR A 125 -9.27 -13.27 -19.27
CA THR A 125 -9.01 -12.27 -18.23
C THR A 125 -10.31 -11.75 -17.61
N LEU A 126 -11.33 -11.46 -18.42
CA LEU A 126 -12.63 -11.04 -17.94
C LEU A 126 -13.35 -12.16 -17.17
N GLN A 127 -13.19 -13.42 -17.59
CA GLN A 127 -13.73 -14.56 -16.84
C GLN A 127 -13.07 -14.70 -15.47
N ARG A 128 -11.75 -14.57 -15.38
CA ARG A 128 -11.02 -14.55 -14.08
C ARG A 128 -11.47 -13.39 -13.19
N LEU A 129 -11.70 -12.22 -13.79
CA LEU A 129 -12.19 -11.06 -13.07
C LEU A 129 -13.61 -11.27 -12.53
N ALA A 130 -14.51 -11.84 -13.34
CA ALA A 130 -15.86 -12.22 -12.88
C ALA A 130 -15.78 -13.21 -11.71
N GLN A 131 -14.96 -14.26 -11.84
CA GLN A 131 -14.77 -15.27 -10.79
C GLN A 131 -14.20 -14.66 -9.50
N SER A 132 -13.23 -13.75 -9.59
CA SER A 132 -12.68 -13.05 -8.40
C SER A 132 -13.74 -12.20 -7.68
N ASN A 133 -14.81 -11.82 -8.39
CA ASN A 133 -15.98 -11.12 -7.85
C ASN A 133 -17.13 -12.07 -7.49
N SER A 134 -16.88 -13.39 -7.47
CA SER A 134 -17.90 -14.41 -7.19
C SER A 134 -19.10 -14.36 -8.16
N MET A 135 -18.86 -14.02 -9.42
CA MET A 135 -19.87 -13.88 -10.49
C MET A 135 -19.54 -14.79 -11.66
N THR A 136 -20.57 -15.19 -12.41
CA THR A 136 -20.38 -15.70 -13.78
C THR A 136 -20.07 -14.53 -14.72
N LEU A 137 -19.49 -14.81 -15.89
CA LEU A 137 -19.20 -13.77 -16.88
C LEU A 137 -20.49 -13.02 -17.31
N ASP A 138 -21.61 -13.72 -17.46
CA ASP A 138 -22.89 -13.12 -17.82
C ASP A 138 -23.42 -12.19 -16.71
N GLN A 139 -23.31 -12.60 -15.45
CA GLN A 139 -23.68 -11.74 -14.32
C GLN A 139 -22.79 -10.50 -14.23
N PHE A 140 -21.50 -10.67 -14.48
CA PHE A 140 -20.54 -9.58 -14.50
C PHE A 140 -20.84 -8.59 -15.63
N ARG A 141 -21.12 -9.12 -16.85
CA ARG A 141 -21.54 -8.31 -18.00
C ARG A 141 -22.82 -7.52 -17.69
N ALA A 142 -23.87 -8.18 -17.20
CA ALA A 142 -25.12 -7.52 -16.85
C ALA A 142 -24.93 -6.41 -15.82
N ARG A 143 -24.01 -6.59 -14.87
CA ARG A 143 -23.66 -5.56 -13.89
C ARG A 143 -22.99 -4.35 -14.55
N ILE A 144 -21.98 -4.55 -15.40
CA ILE A 144 -21.30 -3.46 -16.12
C ILE A 144 -22.29 -2.67 -16.98
N GLU A 145 -23.19 -3.37 -17.69
CA GLU A 145 -24.22 -2.74 -18.52
C GLU A 145 -25.27 -1.98 -17.67
N SER A 146 -25.60 -2.46 -16.46
CA SER A 146 -26.47 -1.75 -15.52
C SER A 146 -25.85 -0.48 -14.94
N GLU A 147 -24.53 -0.40 -14.89
CA GLU A 147 -23.76 0.80 -14.50
C GLU A 147 -23.63 1.81 -15.67
N GLY A 148 -24.23 1.51 -16.84
CA GLY A 148 -24.28 2.38 -18.02
C GLY A 148 -23.07 2.26 -18.95
N VAL A 149 -22.20 1.26 -18.76
CA VAL A 149 -21.04 0.99 -19.62
C VAL A 149 -21.39 -0.12 -20.62
N LYS A 150 -21.22 0.16 -21.92
CA LYS A 150 -21.42 -0.88 -22.94
C LYS A 150 -20.36 -1.96 -22.80
N TRP A 151 -20.77 -3.23 -22.87
CA TRP A 151 -19.85 -4.37 -22.77
C TRP A 151 -18.71 -4.33 -23.79
N THR A 152 -18.99 -3.88 -25.02
CA THR A 152 -17.99 -3.74 -26.08
C THR A 152 -16.91 -2.70 -25.73
N THR A 153 -17.31 -1.58 -25.11
CA THR A 153 -16.37 -0.56 -24.63
C THR A 153 -15.51 -1.11 -23.49
N PHE A 154 -16.15 -1.74 -22.48
CA PHE A 154 -15.45 -2.34 -21.36
C PHE A 154 -14.41 -3.40 -21.79
N ARG A 155 -14.79 -4.23 -22.79
CA ARG A 155 -13.90 -5.24 -23.38
C ARG A 155 -12.72 -4.61 -24.14
N GLY A 156 -12.97 -3.49 -24.83
CA GLY A 156 -11.93 -2.68 -25.47
C GLY A 156 -10.95 -2.10 -24.45
N ASP A 157 -11.47 -1.45 -23.41
CA ASP A 157 -10.66 -0.89 -22.33
C ASP A 157 -9.80 -1.99 -21.65
N ALA A 158 -10.37 -3.18 -21.43
CA ALA A 158 -9.62 -4.31 -20.88
C ALA A 158 -8.47 -4.76 -21.79
N ARG A 159 -8.69 -4.78 -23.11
CA ARG A 159 -7.62 -5.08 -24.09
C ARG A 159 -6.51 -4.04 -24.03
N ASP A 160 -6.87 -2.75 -24.02
CA ASP A 160 -5.92 -1.65 -23.95
C ASP A 160 -5.05 -1.77 -22.70
N GLU A 161 -5.65 -2.04 -21.52
CA GLU A 161 -4.92 -2.27 -20.28
C GLU A 161 -3.96 -3.46 -20.36
N MET A 162 -4.41 -4.57 -20.96
CA MET A 162 -3.55 -5.74 -21.16
C MET A 162 -2.38 -5.41 -22.12
N THR A 163 -2.63 -4.61 -23.15
CA THR A 163 -1.62 -4.15 -24.10
C THR A 163 -0.58 -3.27 -23.40
N LEU A 164 -1.04 -2.31 -22.59
CA LEU A 164 -0.14 -1.43 -21.81
C LEU A 164 0.69 -2.22 -20.79
N ALA A 165 0.07 -3.20 -20.13
CA ALA A 165 0.78 -4.06 -19.19
C ALA A 165 1.85 -4.92 -19.88
N GLU A 166 1.56 -5.45 -21.04
CA GLU A 166 2.53 -6.24 -21.83
C GLU A 166 3.67 -5.36 -22.36
N LEU A 167 3.38 -4.15 -22.84
CA LEU A 167 4.37 -3.18 -23.26
C LEU A 167 5.32 -2.84 -22.10
N ARG A 168 4.77 -2.49 -20.93
CA ARG A 168 5.54 -2.22 -19.72
C ARG A 168 6.41 -3.41 -19.32
N ARG A 169 5.83 -4.61 -19.30
CA ARG A 169 6.57 -5.84 -18.99
C ARG A 169 7.76 -6.04 -19.93
N ARG A 170 7.56 -5.84 -21.24
CA ARG A 170 8.58 -6.05 -22.27
C ARG A 170 9.66 -4.98 -22.22
N ASP A 171 9.27 -3.71 -22.15
CA ASP A 171 10.18 -2.59 -22.35
C ASP A 171 10.86 -2.12 -21.07
N VAL A 172 10.24 -2.37 -19.93
CA VAL A 172 10.71 -1.91 -18.64
C VAL A 172 11.00 -3.08 -17.70
N ASP A 173 9.97 -3.81 -17.28
CA ASP A 173 10.10 -4.74 -16.16
C ASP A 173 11.06 -5.91 -16.45
N SER A 174 11.06 -6.44 -17.68
CA SER A 174 11.96 -7.52 -18.10
C SER A 174 13.44 -7.13 -18.10
N LYS A 175 13.75 -5.84 -18.12
CA LYS A 175 15.12 -5.30 -18.13
C LYS A 175 15.64 -5.01 -16.72
N ILE A 176 14.76 -5.12 -15.70
CA ILE A 176 15.13 -4.86 -14.32
C ILE A 176 15.86 -6.07 -13.75
N THR A 177 17.09 -5.84 -13.34
CA THR A 177 17.90 -6.81 -12.61
C THR A 177 18.23 -6.23 -11.22
N VAL A 178 18.16 -7.08 -10.21
CA VAL A 178 18.54 -6.72 -8.82
C VAL A 178 19.74 -7.57 -8.43
N SER A 179 20.86 -6.92 -8.22
CA SER A 179 22.10 -7.58 -7.79
C SER A 179 22.09 -7.85 -6.29
N ASP A 180 22.88 -8.83 -5.85
CA ASP A 180 23.05 -9.13 -4.41
C ASP A 180 23.70 -7.96 -3.66
N ALA A 181 24.54 -7.16 -4.33
CA ALA A 181 25.11 -5.96 -3.75
C ALA A 181 24.05 -4.88 -3.46
N GLU A 182 23.05 -4.71 -4.35
CA GLU A 182 21.93 -3.80 -4.12
C GLU A 182 21.04 -4.28 -2.98
N VAL A 183 20.80 -5.59 -2.88
CA VAL A 183 20.07 -6.19 -1.76
C VAL A 183 20.82 -5.97 -0.45
N ALA A 184 22.12 -6.29 -0.41
CA ALA A 184 22.93 -6.08 0.77
C ALA A 184 23.00 -4.60 1.19
N ASN A 185 23.11 -3.67 0.22
CA ASN A 185 23.09 -2.24 0.48
C ASN A 185 21.71 -1.77 0.98
N TYR A 186 20.63 -2.29 0.41
CA TYR A 186 19.27 -1.99 0.89
C TYR A 186 19.09 -2.48 2.33
N LEU A 187 19.47 -3.72 2.65
CA LEU A 187 19.41 -4.26 3.99
C LEU A 187 20.32 -3.48 4.94
N ALA A 188 21.56 -3.19 4.56
CA ALA A 188 22.46 -2.35 5.35
C ALA A 188 21.88 -0.95 5.59
N THR A 189 21.16 -0.39 4.61
CA THR A 189 20.48 0.89 4.73
C THR A 189 19.22 0.77 5.58
N GLN A 190 18.49 -0.32 5.50
CA GLN A 190 17.36 -0.65 6.38
C GLN A 190 17.85 -0.97 7.81
N HIS A 191 18.94 -1.69 7.94
CA HIS A 191 19.61 -1.95 9.23
C HIS A 191 20.48 -0.78 9.71
N GLY A 192 20.94 0.11 8.82
CA GLY A 192 21.78 1.28 9.10
C GLY A 192 21.08 2.64 9.01
N VAL A 193 19.84 2.70 8.48
CA VAL A 193 18.99 3.91 8.40
C VAL A 193 17.54 3.63 8.81
N SER A 194 17.15 2.39 9.08
CA SER A 194 16.12 2.16 10.08
C SER A 194 16.80 2.20 11.46
N VAL A 195 17.51 3.27 11.70
CA VAL A 195 17.47 3.86 13.02
C VAL A 195 16.04 4.42 13.11
N THR A 196 15.05 3.57 13.32
CA THR A 196 14.06 3.98 14.31
C THR A 196 14.96 4.30 15.49
N PRO A 197 15.10 5.60 15.82
CA PRO A 197 16.07 6.00 16.81
C PRO A 197 15.80 5.13 18.03
N PRO A 198 16.81 4.58 18.71
CA PRO A 198 16.58 3.63 19.78
C PRO A 198 15.55 4.19 20.73
N ASP A 199 14.62 3.39 21.18
CA ASP A 199 13.75 3.81 22.27
C ASP A 199 14.62 4.27 23.42
N LEU A 200 14.32 5.45 23.94
CA LEU A 200 15.05 6.04 25.06
C LEU A 200 14.28 5.79 26.35
N HIS A 201 14.97 5.29 27.38
CA HIS A 201 14.47 5.28 28.73
C HIS A 201 15.04 6.51 29.44
N LEU A 202 14.19 7.50 29.68
CA LEU A 202 14.58 8.76 30.28
C LEU A 202 13.98 8.92 31.68
N GLN A 203 14.71 9.63 32.52
CA GLN A 203 14.18 10.26 33.72
C GLN A 203 14.39 11.77 33.59
N HIS A 204 13.42 12.55 34.10
CA HIS A 204 13.52 14.00 34.07
C HIS A 204 13.13 14.65 35.41
N LEU A 205 13.60 15.88 35.61
CA LEU A 205 13.24 16.72 36.75
C LEU A 205 12.97 18.12 36.25
N LEU A 206 11.70 18.59 36.42
CA LEU A 206 11.27 19.91 36.02
C LEU A 206 11.42 20.92 37.15
N VAL A 207 12.09 22.03 36.87
CA VAL A 207 12.04 23.27 37.63
C VAL A 207 11.13 24.24 36.86
N ALA A 208 9.88 24.33 37.25
CA ALA A 208 8.89 25.10 36.51
C ALA A 208 9.20 26.60 36.51
N VAL A 209 8.89 27.24 35.39
CA VAL A 209 8.99 28.69 35.20
C VAL A 209 7.68 29.17 34.62
N PRO A 210 6.87 29.95 35.37
CA PRO A 210 5.64 30.54 34.88
C PRO A 210 5.88 31.45 33.67
N ASP A 211 4.86 31.55 32.77
CA ASP A 211 4.98 32.37 31.55
C ASP A 211 5.25 33.86 31.82
N ASN A 212 4.82 34.36 32.98
CA ASN A 212 4.99 35.75 33.41
C ASN A 212 6.18 35.95 34.38
N ALA A 213 7.10 34.97 34.48
CA ALA A 213 8.25 35.04 35.37
C ALA A 213 9.22 36.17 34.97
N SER A 214 9.77 36.84 35.96
CA SER A 214 10.83 37.83 35.71
C SER A 214 12.11 37.16 35.22
N ALA A 215 12.99 37.93 34.57
CA ALA A 215 14.30 37.42 34.15
C ALA A 215 15.15 36.89 35.32
N ALA A 216 14.99 37.49 36.50
CA ALA A 216 15.64 37.02 37.72
C ALA A 216 15.11 35.65 38.18
N ASP A 217 13.78 35.40 38.09
CA ASP A 217 13.17 34.12 38.44
C ASP A 217 13.59 33.01 37.46
N VAL A 218 13.66 33.34 36.17
CA VAL A 218 14.15 32.43 35.14
C VAL A 218 15.59 32.01 35.43
N GLN A 219 16.45 32.95 35.74
CA GLN A 219 17.88 32.70 36.08
C GLN A 219 18.02 31.92 37.40
N ALA A 220 17.18 32.21 38.40
CA ALA A 220 17.16 31.46 39.63
C ALA A 220 16.71 30.00 39.44
N ALA A 221 15.74 29.76 38.54
CA ALA A 221 15.28 28.43 38.18
C ALA A 221 16.37 27.64 37.46
N GLU A 222 17.05 28.26 36.50
CA GLU A 222 18.22 27.68 35.81
C GLU A 222 19.32 27.27 36.80
N THR A 223 19.70 28.18 37.70
CA THR A 223 20.69 27.91 38.74
C THR A 223 20.30 26.72 39.62
N ARG A 224 19.02 26.60 39.98
CA ARG A 224 18.52 25.43 40.72
C ARG A 224 18.64 24.14 39.91
N ALA A 225 18.28 24.16 38.62
CA ALA A 225 18.41 23.00 37.75
C ALA A 225 19.89 22.56 37.63
N GLN A 226 20.82 23.52 37.46
CA GLN A 226 22.27 23.25 37.47
C GLN A 226 22.73 22.63 38.79
N GLY A 227 22.14 23.07 39.91
CA GLY A 227 22.39 22.48 41.23
C GLY A 227 22.00 20.99 41.27
N TYR A 228 20.86 20.64 40.78
CA TYR A 228 20.38 19.25 40.71
C TYR A 228 21.25 18.38 39.78
N ILE A 229 21.73 18.93 38.68
CA ILE A 229 22.68 18.24 37.80
C ILE A 229 23.95 17.87 38.59
N LYS A 230 24.54 18.82 39.30
CA LYS A 230 25.74 18.59 40.11
C LYS A 230 25.51 17.55 41.22
N GLU A 231 24.34 17.59 41.87
CA GLU A 231 24.00 16.61 42.90
C GLU A 231 23.91 15.20 42.29
N ALA A 232 23.26 15.05 41.13
CA ALA A 232 23.12 13.78 40.44
C ALA A 232 24.49 13.25 39.95
N GLN A 233 25.34 14.11 39.39
CA GLN A 233 26.70 13.77 38.96
C GLN A 233 27.61 13.35 40.14
N ASN A 234 27.37 13.89 41.31
CA ASN A 234 28.07 13.52 42.56
C ASN A 234 27.48 12.23 43.21
N GLY A 235 26.64 11.48 42.47
CA GLY A 235 26.16 10.16 42.90
C GLY A 235 24.86 10.17 43.70
N ARG A 236 24.18 11.31 43.84
CA ARG A 236 22.83 11.32 44.42
C ARG A 236 21.84 10.65 43.50
N ASP A 237 20.98 9.79 44.06
CA ASP A 237 19.97 9.06 43.30
C ASP A 237 19.02 10.04 42.58
N PHE A 238 19.04 9.99 41.22
CA PHE A 238 18.29 10.92 40.39
C PHE A 238 16.76 10.80 40.62
N GLY A 239 16.25 9.59 40.74
CA GLY A 239 14.83 9.35 40.97
C GLY A 239 14.34 9.91 42.34
N ARG A 240 15.24 9.92 43.37
CA ARG A 240 14.92 10.60 44.65
C ARG A 240 14.96 12.11 44.51
N LEU A 241 15.92 12.64 43.75
CA LEU A 241 15.96 14.07 43.43
C LEU A 241 14.69 14.50 42.70
N ALA A 242 14.30 13.78 41.65
CA ALA A 242 13.09 14.08 40.88
C ALA A 242 11.83 14.01 41.78
N ARG A 243 11.70 12.95 42.57
CA ARG A 243 10.56 12.80 43.48
C ARG A 243 10.40 13.93 44.50
N SER A 244 11.50 14.47 44.97
CA SER A 244 11.48 15.49 46.04
C SER A 244 11.44 16.91 45.51
N ASN A 245 11.92 17.17 44.29
CA ASN A 245 12.15 18.51 43.77
C ASN A 245 11.51 18.82 42.43
N SER A 246 11.09 17.80 41.66
CA SER A 246 10.41 18.01 40.37
C SER A 246 9.03 18.55 40.54
N GLN A 247 8.70 19.51 39.69
CA GLN A 247 7.35 20.09 39.57
C GLN A 247 6.57 19.46 38.41
N ALA A 248 7.07 18.41 37.78
CA ALA A 248 6.37 17.64 36.77
C ALA A 248 5.31 16.74 37.40
N ALA A 249 4.29 16.39 36.61
CA ALA A 249 3.17 15.55 37.07
C ALA A 249 3.60 14.14 37.49
N ASP A 250 4.68 13.65 36.91
CA ASP A 250 5.30 12.34 37.15
C ASP A 250 6.42 12.34 38.21
N ALA A 251 6.55 13.44 38.96
CA ALA A 251 7.53 13.53 40.06
C ALA A 251 7.36 12.38 41.08
N LYS A 252 6.13 11.96 41.38
CA LYS A 252 5.84 10.83 42.28
C LYS A 252 6.36 9.49 41.76
N GLN A 253 6.43 9.34 40.44
CA GLN A 253 7.01 8.21 39.72
C GLN A 253 8.54 8.37 39.52
N ARG A 254 9.18 9.29 40.29
CA ARG A 254 10.62 9.55 40.24
C ARG A 254 11.09 10.18 38.91
N GLY A 255 10.17 10.84 38.17
CA GLY A 255 10.40 11.41 36.86
C GLY A 255 10.70 10.38 35.77
N ASP A 256 10.27 9.13 35.98
CA ASP A 256 10.56 8.03 35.09
C ASP A 256 9.53 8.00 33.95
N LEU A 257 10.00 8.18 32.70
CA LEU A 257 9.18 8.15 31.48
C LEU A 257 9.09 6.75 30.88
N GLY A 258 9.88 5.78 31.39
CA GLY A 258 10.01 4.47 30.78
C GLY A 258 10.65 4.53 29.39
N PHE A 259 10.64 3.40 28.67
CA PHE A 259 11.06 3.38 27.27
C PHE A 259 10.02 4.06 26.37
N LYS A 260 10.45 5.07 25.64
CA LYS A 260 9.64 5.80 24.65
C LYS A 260 10.37 5.84 23.30
N ALA A 261 9.61 5.69 22.21
CA ALA A 261 10.10 6.04 20.89
C ALA A 261 10.49 7.52 20.85
N GLN A 262 11.57 7.89 20.16
CA GLN A 262 12.02 9.28 20.10
C GLN A 262 10.96 10.23 19.53
N SER A 263 10.10 9.73 18.62
CA SER A 263 8.97 10.48 18.09
C SER A 263 7.86 10.80 19.12
N ALA A 264 7.85 10.10 20.26
CA ALA A 264 6.91 10.31 21.37
C ALA A 264 7.47 11.17 22.50
N LEU A 265 8.70 11.69 22.33
CA LEU A 265 9.38 12.55 23.28
C LEU A 265 9.50 13.99 22.73
N PRO A 266 9.54 15.02 23.58
CA PRO A 266 9.92 16.35 23.15
C PRO A 266 11.29 16.35 22.47
N LYS A 267 11.44 17.15 21.41
CA LYS A 267 12.69 17.22 20.63
C LYS A 267 13.88 17.56 21.52
N GLU A 268 13.70 18.48 22.47
CA GLU A 268 14.71 18.95 23.41
C GLU A 268 15.23 17.80 24.30
N PHE A 269 14.35 16.85 24.67
CA PHE A 269 14.75 15.67 25.46
C PHE A 269 15.55 14.68 24.63
N VAL A 270 15.18 14.53 23.34
CA VAL A 270 15.91 13.68 22.40
C VAL A 270 17.30 14.25 22.13
N ASP A 271 17.40 15.56 21.90
CA ASP A 271 18.65 16.25 21.65
C ASP A 271 19.59 16.10 22.85
N ALA A 272 19.12 16.35 24.07
CA ALA A 272 19.86 16.16 25.30
C ALA A 272 20.35 14.72 25.49
N ALA A 273 19.43 13.74 25.27
CA ALA A 273 19.79 12.34 25.40
C ALA A 273 20.77 11.87 24.31
N SER A 274 20.87 12.54 23.16
CA SER A 274 21.78 12.15 22.08
C SER A 274 23.26 12.29 22.44
N THR A 275 23.57 13.23 23.35
CA THR A 275 24.93 13.63 23.71
C THR A 275 25.52 12.87 24.90
N ILE A 276 24.69 12.10 25.64
CA ILE A 276 25.09 11.43 26.87
C ILE A 276 25.02 9.91 26.76
N ALA A 277 25.83 9.20 27.54
CA ALA A 277 25.77 7.73 27.61
C ALA A 277 24.68 7.23 28.58
N PRO A 278 24.22 5.99 28.43
CA PRO A 278 23.34 5.36 29.43
C PRO A 278 23.87 5.47 30.86
N GLY A 279 22.98 5.83 31.77
CA GLY A 279 23.30 6.09 33.17
C GLY A 279 23.69 7.55 33.48
N GLN A 280 23.98 8.35 32.47
CA GLN A 280 24.45 9.75 32.67
C GLN A 280 23.29 10.75 32.69
N VAL A 281 23.60 11.92 33.29
CA VAL A 281 22.76 13.12 33.33
C VAL A 281 23.36 14.16 32.38
N ASP A 282 22.51 14.84 31.60
CA ASP A 282 22.93 15.94 30.74
C ASP A 282 23.64 17.02 31.60
N PRO A 283 24.87 17.43 31.23
CA PRO A 283 25.61 18.45 31.99
C PRO A 283 24.95 19.84 31.94
N THR A 284 24.00 20.06 31.04
CA THR A 284 23.29 21.33 30.87
C THR A 284 21.79 21.17 31.09
N PRO A 285 21.14 22.11 31.82
CA PRO A 285 19.70 22.09 31.94
C PRO A 285 19.03 22.44 30.59
N VAL A 286 17.96 21.75 30.23
CA VAL A 286 17.24 21.91 28.97
C VAL A 286 16.07 22.88 29.14
N ARG A 287 15.97 23.92 28.32
CA ARG A 287 14.87 24.86 28.36
C ARG A 287 13.68 24.29 27.58
N THR A 288 12.51 24.20 28.21
CA THR A 288 11.24 23.84 27.63
C THR A 288 10.17 24.91 27.86
N ALA A 289 8.99 24.77 27.28
CA ALA A 289 7.88 25.69 27.56
C ALA A 289 7.46 25.69 29.04
N ASN A 290 7.67 24.56 29.76
CA ASN A 290 7.26 24.42 31.16
C ASN A 290 8.31 24.94 32.16
N GLY A 291 9.56 25.13 31.73
CA GLY A 291 10.63 25.53 32.63
C GLY A 291 11.99 24.97 32.21
N TRP A 292 12.84 24.69 33.22
CA TRP A 292 14.12 24.04 33.04
C TRP A 292 14.04 22.58 33.41
N GLU A 293 14.50 21.71 32.51
CA GLU A 293 14.50 20.26 32.68
C GLU A 293 15.92 19.75 32.92
N VAL A 294 16.07 18.86 33.86
CA VAL A 294 17.28 18.03 34.04
C VAL A 294 16.95 16.66 33.49
N ILE A 295 17.72 16.21 32.50
CA ILE A 295 17.49 14.97 31.80
C ILE A 295 18.54 13.93 32.16
N ARG A 296 18.11 12.70 32.46
CA ARG A 296 18.98 11.54 32.65
C ARG A 296 18.60 10.49 31.62
N LEU A 297 19.58 10.00 30.89
CA LEU A 297 19.44 8.81 30.08
C LEU A 297 19.65 7.57 30.94
N VAL A 298 18.59 6.78 31.16
CA VAL A 298 18.67 5.53 31.93
C VAL A 298 19.25 4.44 31.06
N ASP A 299 18.67 4.26 29.86
CA ASP A 299 19.06 3.21 28.91
C ASP A 299 18.62 3.55 27.50
N ARG A 300 19.20 2.84 26.53
CA ARG A 300 18.78 2.81 25.11
C ARG A 300 18.57 1.38 24.69
N ARG A 301 17.43 1.08 24.10
CA ARG A 301 17.22 -0.23 23.48
C ARG A 301 16.96 -0.06 21.98
N ALA A 302 17.44 -1.00 21.17
CA ALA A 302 17.05 -1.06 19.78
C ALA A 302 15.53 -1.04 19.70
N SER A 303 14.97 -0.12 18.90
CA SER A 303 13.54 -0.12 18.61
C SER A 303 13.22 -1.47 17.97
N ASN A 304 12.23 -2.18 18.51
CA ASN A 304 11.78 -3.46 17.94
C ASN A 304 11.20 -3.16 16.55
N ASN A 305 12.03 -3.30 15.55
CA ASN A 305 11.66 -3.05 14.17
C ASN A 305 10.59 -4.07 13.76
N GLN A 306 9.37 -3.60 13.57
CA GLN A 306 8.26 -4.43 13.10
C GLN A 306 8.47 -4.96 11.67
N ALA A 307 9.48 -4.39 10.96
CA ALA A 307 9.87 -4.78 9.61
C ALA A 307 10.52 -6.17 9.52
N ASP A 308 11.14 -6.65 10.63
CA ASP A 308 11.79 -7.96 10.66
C ASP A 308 10.88 -9.08 11.17
N LYS A 309 9.59 -8.79 11.37
CA LYS A 309 8.63 -9.78 11.87
C LYS A 309 7.68 -10.19 10.76
N ILE A 310 7.53 -11.50 10.60
CA ILE A 310 6.55 -12.10 9.71
C ILE A 310 5.50 -12.85 10.51
N THR A 311 4.29 -12.93 9.94
CA THR A 311 3.24 -13.78 10.49
C THR A 311 3.28 -15.12 9.77
N GLU A 312 3.63 -16.19 10.49
CA GLU A 312 3.47 -17.56 10.02
C GLU A 312 2.08 -18.07 10.38
N THR A 313 1.50 -18.84 9.47
CA THR A 313 0.17 -19.44 9.63
C THR A 313 0.30 -20.95 9.62
N HIS A 314 -0.18 -21.62 10.68
CA HIS A 314 -0.32 -23.07 10.71
C HIS A 314 -1.60 -23.45 9.99
N VAL A 315 -1.47 -24.23 8.91
CA VAL A 315 -2.58 -24.48 7.99
C VAL A 315 -2.66 -25.96 7.61
N SER A 316 -3.87 -26.44 7.47
CA SER A 316 -4.17 -27.74 6.86
C SER A 316 -5.02 -27.54 5.61
N HIS A 317 -4.89 -28.45 4.64
CA HIS A 317 -5.73 -28.41 3.45
C HIS A 317 -6.17 -29.78 2.95
N ILE A 318 -7.24 -29.77 2.12
CA ILE A 318 -7.72 -30.91 1.35
C ILE A 318 -7.68 -30.51 -0.11
N LEU A 319 -6.94 -31.23 -0.95
CA LEU A 319 -6.86 -30.98 -2.40
C LEU A 319 -7.65 -32.03 -3.15
N LEU A 320 -8.51 -31.58 -4.08
CA LEU A 320 -9.11 -32.39 -5.13
C LEU A 320 -8.63 -31.91 -6.49
N ARG A 321 -7.98 -32.79 -7.24
CA ARG A 321 -7.51 -32.50 -8.60
C ARG A 321 -8.64 -32.67 -9.59
N VAL A 322 -8.71 -31.76 -10.56
CA VAL A 322 -9.67 -31.82 -11.67
C VAL A 322 -9.02 -32.52 -12.84
N GLY A 323 -9.76 -33.38 -13.51
CA GLY A 323 -9.25 -34.17 -14.65
C GLY A 323 -10.24 -35.25 -15.07
N GLU A 324 -9.74 -36.31 -15.74
CA GLU A 324 -10.57 -37.44 -16.11
C GLU A 324 -11.17 -38.12 -14.85
N GLY A 325 -12.49 -38.06 -14.73
CA GLY A 325 -13.25 -38.64 -13.60
C GLY A 325 -13.64 -37.68 -12.47
N MET A 326 -13.16 -36.42 -12.49
CA MET A 326 -13.54 -35.40 -11.51
C MET A 326 -13.73 -34.05 -12.22
N SER A 327 -14.97 -33.63 -12.40
CA SER A 327 -15.23 -32.28 -12.93
C SER A 327 -15.01 -31.19 -11.87
N GLU A 328 -14.82 -29.94 -12.29
CA GLU A 328 -14.72 -28.79 -11.36
C GLU A 328 -15.94 -28.70 -10.44
N ALA A 329 -17.15 -28.89 -11.00
CA ALA A 329 -18.40 -28.85 -10.24
C ALA A 329 -18.46 -29.99 -9.20
N ASP A 330 -17.94 -31.18 -9.52
CA ASP A 330 -17.91 -32.32 -8.58
C ASP A 330 -16.90 -32.06 -7.44
N ALA A 331 -15.72 -31.54 -7.76
CA ALA A 331 -14.72 -31.16 -6.78
C ALA A 331 -15.27 -30.11 -5.78
N VAL A 332 -15.89 -29.06 -6.29
CA VAL A 332 -16.52 -28.02 -5.47
C VAL A 332 -17.62 -28.61 -4.60
N ARG A 333 -18.56 -29.39 -5.16
CA ARG A 333 -19.65 -30.03 -4.40
C ARG A 333 -19.10 -30.93 -3.29
N LYS A 334 -18.10 -31.74 -3.60
CA LYS A 334 -17.47 -32.65 -2.63
C LYS A 334 -16.80 -31.90 -1.50
N LEU A 335 -16.03 -30.82 -1.79
CA LEU A 335 -15.39 -30.02 -0.76
C LEU A 335 -16.41 -29.25 0.10
N MET A 336 -17.49 -28.75 -0.49
CA MET A 336 -18.59 -28.13 0.24
C MET A 336 -19.29 -29.12 1.18
N SER A 337 -19.52 -30.35 0.72
CA SER A 337 -20.09 -31.43 1.57
C SER A 337 -19.14 -31.74 2.73
N ILE A 338 -17.84 -31.87 2.48
CA ILE A 338 -16.82 -32.09 3.53
C ILE A 338 -16.85 -30.95 4.55
N LYS A 339 -16.89 -29.69 4.08
CA LYS A 339 -16.97 -28.51 4.97
C LYS A 339 -18.22 -28.59 5.86
N GLN A 340 -19.37 -28.90 5.30
CA GLN A 340 -20.64 -29.03 6.05
C GLN A 340 -20.58 -30.17 7.07
N ASP A 341 -20.03 -31.30 6.71
CA ASP A 341 -19.89 -32.46 7.61
C ASP A 341 -18.96 -32.16 8.79
N ILE A 342 -17.83 -31.44 8.54
CA ILE A 342 -16.93 -30.99 9.62
C ILE A 342 -17.66 -30.02 10.53
N GLN A 343 -18.38 -29.04 9.97
CA GLN A 343 -19.15 -28.06 10.74
C GLN A 343 -20.29 -28.70 11.55
N ALA A 344 -20.85 -29.82 11.05
CA ALA A 344 -21.86 -30.61 11.74
C ALA A 344 -21.27 -31.61 12.77
N GLY A 345 -19.93 -31.65 12.94
CA GLY A 345 -19.26 -32.56 13.89
C GLY A 345 -19.25 -34.02 13.48
N LYS A 346 -19.49 -34.35 12.17
CA LYS A 346 -19.51 -35.74 11.69
C LYS A 346 -18.11 -36.34 11.48
N GLY A 347 -17.07 -35.55 11.57
CA GLY A 347 -15.67 -35.95 11.44
C GLY A 347 -14.74 -34.78 11.57
N SER A 348 -13.45 -35.02 11.77
CA SER A 348 -12.45 -33.97 11.83
C SER A 348 -11.93 -33.60 10.42
N PHE A 349 -11.37 -32.38 10.28
CA PHE A 349 -10.71 -31.98 9.05
C PHE A 349 -9.61 -32.98 8.64
N ALA A 350 -8.84 -33.46 9.62
CA ALA A 350 -7.77 -34.41 9.38
C ALA A 350 -8.27 -35.78 8.87
N ASP A 351 -9.44 -36.26 9.32
CA ASP A 351 -10.01 -37.51 8.84
C ASP A 351 -10.46 -37.40 7.39
N TYR A 352 -11.11 -36.29 7.04
CA TYR A 352 -11.49 -35.99 5.65
C TYR A 352 -10.28 -35.77 4.74
N ALA A 353 -9.21 -35.16 5.26
CA ALA A 353 -7.97 -35.03 4.51
C ALA A 353 -7.34 -36.40 4.20
N ARG A 354 -7.26 -37.31 5.19
CA ARG A 354 -6.71 -38.66 4.98
C ARG A 354 -7.50 -39.46 3.98
N THR A 355 -8.81 -39.32 3.96
CA THR A 355 -9.70 -40.14 3.11
C THR A 355 -9.98 -39.55 1.73
N SER A 356 -9.86 -38.23 1.56
CA SER A 356 -10.32 -37.54 0.37
C SER A 356 -9.26 -36.68 -0.31
N SER A 357 -8.22 -36.21 0.40
CA SER A 357 -7.21 -35.35 -0.20
C SER A 357 -6.30 -36.12 -1.14
N GLN A 358 -5.98 -35.49 -2.28
CA GLN A 358 -5.03 -35.98 -3.27
C GLN A 358 -3.67 -35.28 -3.18
N ASP A 359 -3.42 -34.61 -2.05
CA ASP A 359 -2.14 -33.99 -1.74
C ASP A 359 -1.22 -34.95 -0.96
N GLY A 360 0.08 -34.71 -1.03
CA GLY A 360 1.09 -35.47 -0.28
C GLY A 360 0.94 -35.40 1.23
N SER A 361 0.33 -34.33 1.75
CA SER A 361 0.01 -34.12 3.17
C SER A 361 -1.20 -34.94 3.67
N ALA A 362 -1.94 -35.61 2.77
CA ALA A 362 -3.16 -36.37 3.12
C ALA A 362 -2.94 -37.33 4.31
N GLY A 363 -1.84 -38.11 4.31
CA GLY A 363 -1.51 -39.06 5.37
C GLY A 363 -1.31 -38.41 6.74
N GLN A 364 -0.94 -37.12 6.75
CA GLN A 364 -0.74 -36.31 7.95
C GLN A 364 -1.99 -35.49 8.31
N GLY A 365 -3.15 -35.82 7.72
CA GLY A 365 -4.39 -35.09 7.95
C GLY A 365 -4.46 -33.74 7.23
N GLY A 366 -3.71 -33.61 6.14
CA GLY A 366 -3.63 -32.38 5.35
C GLY A 366 -2.77 -31.27 5.97
N ASP A 367 -2.04 -31.56 7.06
CA ASP A 367 -1.22 -30.57 7.77
C ASP A 367 0.01 -30.18 6.94
N LEU A 368 0.13 -28.88 6.66
CA LEU A 368 1.27 -28.27 5.97
C LEU A 368 2.28 -27.64 6.95
N GLY A 369 1.97 -27.64 8.25
CA GLY A 369 2.78 -26.96 9.26
C GLY A 369 2.67 -25.45 9.20
N TRP A 370 3.73 -24.79 9.66
CA TRP A 370 3.84 -23.33 9.67
C TRP A 370 4.29 -22.84 8.30
N ILE A 371 3.43 -22.04 7.67
CA ILE A 371 3.65 -21.46 6.36
C ILE A 371 3.99 -19.97 6.52
N SER A 372 5.12 -19.57 5.94
CA SER A 372 5.52 -18.17 5.84
C SER A 372 4.92 -17.49 4.60
N PRO A 373 4.80 -16.16 4.59
CA PRO A 373 4.37 -15.41 3.42
C PRO A 373 5.20 -15.78 2.17
N GLY A 374 4.52 -15.96 1.03
CA GLY A 374 5.14 -16.30 -0.26
C GLY A 374 5.47 -17.78 -0.46
N GLN A 375 5.23 -18.66 0.50
CA GLN A 375 5.50 -20.12 0.38
C GLN A 375 4.40 -20.90 -0.32
N THR A 376 3.25 -20.29 -0.59
CA THR A 376 2.13 -20.92 -1.29
C THR A 376 1.75 -20.15 -2.55
N VAL A 377 0.97 -20.81 -3.42
CA VAL A 377 0.44 -20.11 -4.60
C VAL A 377 -0.50 -18.97 -4.20
N PRO A 378 -0.55 -17.86 -4.98
CA PRO A 378 -1.25 -16.64 -4.58
C PRO A 378 -2.72 -16.83 -4.19
N GLU A 379 -3.43 -17.74 -4.87
CA GLU A 379 -4.84 -18.03 -4.60
C GLU A 379 -5.03 -18.67 -3.24
N PHE A 380 -4.15 -19.63 -2.89
CA PHE A 380 -4.14 -20.32 -1.61
C PHE A 380 -3.79 -19.32 -0.48
N GLU A 381 -2.73 -18.55 -0.67
CA GLU A 381 -2.25 -17.58 0.31
C GLU A 381 -3.30 -16.51 0.60
N ARG A 382 -3.96 -15.97 -0.43
CA ARG A 382 -5.05 -15.02 -0.28
C ARG A 382 -6.20 -15.58 0.56
N ALA A 383 -6.63 -16.81 0.26
CA ALA A 383 -7.70 -17.47 1.00
C ALA A 383 -7.30 -17.77 2.45
N MET A 384 -6.08 -18.29 2.65
CA MET A 384 -5.50 -18.53 3.98
C MET A 384 -5.46 -17.24 4.82
N ASN A 385 -5.02 -16.14 4.23
CA ASN A 385 -4.89 -14.86 4.94
C ASN A 385 -6.23 -14.24 5.34
N ALA A 386 -7.30 -14.52 4.59
CA ALA A 386 -8.65 -14.06 4.89
C ALA A 386 -9.34 -14.82 6.05
N LEU A 387 -8.84 -16.01 6.43
CA LEU A 387 -9.43 -16.84 7.48
C LEU A 387 -8.93 -16.42 8.87
N GLN A 388 -9.75 -16.62 9.88
CA GLN A 388 -9.34 -16.58 11.29
C GLN A 388 -8.93 -17.99 11.75
N PRO A 389 -8.09 -18.13 12.81
CA PRO A 389 -7.81 -19.42 13.43
C PRO A 389 -9.10 -20.18 13.75
N GLY A 390 -9.14 -21.46 13.37
CA GLY A 390 -10.30 -22.35 13.48
C GLY A 390 -11.28 -22.27 12.31
N GLN A 391 -11.12 -21.36 11.38
CA GLN A 391 -12.03 -21.24 10.22
C GLN A 391 -11.59 -22.11 9.05
N ILE A 392 -12.59 -22.53 8.26
CA ILE A 392 -12.43 -23.30 7.02
C ILE A 392 -12.89 -22.44 5.84
N SER A 393 -12.09 -22.38 4.77
CA SER A 393 -12.42 -21.66 3.54
C SER A 393 -13.64 -22.25 2.83
N ASP A 394 -14.17 -21.52 1.85
CA ASP A 394 -14.88 -22.14 0.72
C ASP A 394 -13.86 -22.82 -0.21
N PRO A 395 -14.30 -23.69 -1.16
CA PRO A 395 -13.40 -24.29 -2.12
C PRO A 395 -12.62 -23.25 -2.92
N VAL A 396 -11.29 -23.29 -2.86
CA VAL A 396 -10.34 -22.35 -3.49
C VAL A 396 -9.73 -23.01 -4.71
N ARG A 397 -9.85 -22.41 -5.88
CA ARG A 397 -9.24 -22.90 -7.11
C ARG A 397 -7.76 -22.47 -7.17
N SER A 398 -6.90 -23.40 -7.57
CA SER A 398 -5.50 -23.13 -7.94
C SER A 398 -5.14 -23.92 -9.20
N GLN A 399 -3.90 -23.78 -9.67
CA GLN A 399 -3.34 -24.59 -10.75
C GLN A 399 -3.30 -26.11 -10.44
N PHE A 400 -3.34 -26.50 -9.17
CA PHE A 400 -3.29 -27.89 -8.72
C PHE A 400 -4.66 -28.55 -8.59
N GLY A 401 -5.75 -27.77 -8.62
CA GLY A 401 -7.12 -28.21 -8.38
C GLY A 401 -7.87 -27.31 -7.42
N TYR A 402 -8.81 -27.90 -6.68
CA TYR A 402 -9.59 -27.20 -5.66
C TYR A 402 -9.15 -27.60 -4.25
N HIS A 403 -8.96 -26.58 -3.42
CA HIS A 403 -8.52 -26.71 -2.03
C HIS A 403 -9.64 -26.34 -1.06
N LEU A 404 -9.77 -27.10 0.02
CA LEU A 404 -10.41 -26.65 1.25
C LEU A 404 -9.30 -26.36 2.26
N ILE A 405 -9.29 -25.16 2.85
CA ILE A 405 -8.18 -24.68 3.68
C ILE A 405 -8.70 -24.44 5.09
N MET A 406 -7.96 -24.90 6.11
CA MET A 406 -8.26 -24.61 7.50
C MET A 406 -7.05 -23.96 8.17
N VAL A 407 -7.22 -22.78 8.72
CA VAL A 407 -6.18 -22.13 9.55
C VAL A 407 -6.30 -22.65 10.98
N GLN A 408 -5.21 -23.22 11.50
CA GLN A 408 -5.15 -23.72 12.88
C GLN A 408 -4.69 -22.64 13.85
N ALA A 409 -3.60 -21.94 13.54
CA ALA A 409 -3.00 -20.93 14.39
C ALA A 409 -2.20 -19.91 13.59
N ARG A 410 -1.86 -18.79 14.21
CA ARG A 410 -0.90 -17.80 13.68
C ARG A 410 0.12 -17.45 14.76
N ARG A 411 1.35 -17.21 14.34
CA ARG A 411 2.40 -16.69 15.20
C ARG A 411 3.21 -15.63 14.50
N VAL A 412 3.77 -14.71 15.28
CA VAL A 412 4.69 -13.69 14.79
C VAL A 412 6.10 -14.13 15.13
N VAL A 413 6.94 -14.26 14.13
CA VAL A 413 8.35 -14.67 14.27
C VAL A 413 9.27 -13.65 13.60
N ALA A 414 10.56 -13.66 13.97
CA ALA A 414 11.55 -12.91 13.20
C ALA A 414 11.69 -13.53 11.81
N ALA A 415 11.77 -12.69 10.78
CA ALA A 415 12.04 -13.14 9.41
C ALA A 415 13.42 -13.78 9.34
N SER A 416 13.53 -14.91 8.64
CA SER A 416 14.83 -15.52 8.36
C SER A 416 15.67 -14.62 7.41
N PRO A 417 17.00 -14.76 7.40
CA PRO A 417 17.85 -14.01 6.46
C PRO A 417 17.41 -14.15 5.00
N ALA A 418 17.02 -15.35 4.57
CA ALA A 418 16.53 -15.58 3.21
C ALA A 418 15.23 -14.79 2.92
N GLN A 419 14.30 -14.74 3.89
CA GLN A 419 13.07 -13.96 3.75
C GLN A 419 13.31 -12.46 3.74
N GLN A 420 14.30 -11.99 4.52
CA GLN A 420 14.73 -10.58 4.48
C GLN A 420 15.33 -10.24 3.12
N ASP A 421 16.19 -11.10 2.58
CA ASP A 421 16.79 -10.94 1.24
C ASP A 421 15.72 -10.92 0.15
N ASP A 422 14.73 -11.82 0.18
CA ASP A 422 13.63 -11.86 -0.78
C ASP A 422 12.77 -10.59 -0.71
N THR A 423 12.42 -10.16 0.49
CA THR A 423 11.65 -8.92 0.71
C THR A 423 12.44 -7.70 0.23
N ALA A 424 13.73 -7.64 0.54
CA ALA A 424 14.62 -6.58 0.09
C ALA A 424 14.75 -6.57 -1.44
N ARG A 425 14.92 -7.74 -2.06
CA ARG A 425 15.00 -7.91 -3.51
C ARG A 425 13.74 -7.43 -4.21
N GLN A 426 12.56 -7.77 -3.69
CA GLN A 426 11.28 -7.28 -4.19
C GLN A 426 11.16 -5.76 -4.05
N ALA A 427 11.52 -5.20 -2.89
CA ALA A 427 11.44 -3.75 -2.64
C ALA A 427 12.39 -2.96 -3.56
N VAL A 428 13.64 -3.44 -3.74
CA VAL A 428 14.60 -2.84 -4.66
C VAL A 428 14.10 -2.97 -6.10
N GLY A 429 13.61 -4.14 -6.49
CA GLY A 429 13.05 -4.40 -7.83
C GLY A 429 11.88 -3.48 -8.16
N SER A 430 10.90 -3.38 -7.26
CA SER A 430 9.75 -2.49 -7.44
C SER A 430 10.17 -1.02 -7.61
N ARG A 431 11.07 -0.53 -6.75
CA ARG A 431 11.58 0.84 -6.86
C ARG A 431 12.31 1.09 -8.18
N LYS A 432 13.16 0.13 -8.62
CA LYS A 432 13.87 0.23 -9.92
C LYS A 432 12.89 0.20 -11.09
N SER A 433 11.86 -0.67 -11.04
CA SER A 433 10.82 -0.75 -12.06
C SER A 433 10.02 0.55 -12.14
N GLU A 434 9.60 1.12 -11.01
CA GLU A 434 8.87 2.40 -10.99
C GLU A 434 9.72 3.55 -11.56
N GLN A 435 10.99 3.64 -11.16
CA GLN A 435 11.90 4.67 -11.68
C GLN A 435 12.13 4.49 -13.18
N ALA A 436 12.46 3.27 -13.61
CA ALA A 436 12.68 2.98 -15.02
C ALA A 436 11.43 3.22 -15.87
N TYR A 437 10.24 2.91 -15.35
CA TYR A 437 8.97 3.19 -16.02
C TYR A 437 8.71 4.70 -16.15
N ALA A 438 8.98 5.48 -15.10
CA ALA A 438 8.84 6.94 -15.14
C ALA A 438 9.80 7.57 -16.16
N ASP A 439 11.06 7.11 -16.20
CA ASP A 439 12.08 7.60 -17.16
C ASP A 439 11.73 7.18 -18.58
N TRP A 440 11.26 5.95 -18.78
CA TRP A 440 10.81 5.44 -20.08
C TRP A 440 9.58 6.22 -20.58
N LEU A 441 8.58 6.46 -19.74
CA LEU A 441 7.41 7.27 -20.09
C LEU A 441 7.81 8.68 -20.50
N ARG A 442 8.75 9.30 -19.79
CA ARG A 442 9.24 10.64 -20.13
C ARG A 442 9.90 10.63 -21.50
N ALA A 443 10.80 9.67 -21.74
CA ALA A 443 11.48 9.54 -23.03
C ALA A 443 10.48 9.30 -24.18
N LEU A 444 9.45 8.48 -23.95
CA LEU A 444 8.41 8.20 -24.92
C LEU A 444 7.54 9.46 -25.20
N TYR A 445 7.22 10.22 -24.17
CA TYR A 445 6.48 11.47 -24.31
C TYR A 445 7.29 12.53 -25.09
N ASP A 446 8.58 12.69 -24.75
CA ASP A 446 9.49 13.65 -25.40
C ASP A 446 9.74 13.32 -26.89
N ALA A 447 9.66 12.05 -27.26
CA ALA A 447 9.76 11.58 -28.64
C ALA A 447 8.45 11.74 -29.44
N SER A 448 7.32 12.01 -28.77
CA SER A 448 5.99 12.08 -29.38
C SER A 448 5.58 13.50 -29.72
N TYR A 449 4.80 13.67 -30.80
CA TYR A 449 4.16 14.94 -31.11
C TYR A 449 2.83 15.05 -30.33
N VAL A 450 2.77 15.96 -29.37
CA VAL A 450 1.56 16.21 -28.58
C VAL A 450 1.13 17.66 -28.71
N LYS A 451 -0.14 17.90 -29.09
CA LYS A 451 -0.74 19.22 -29.14
C LYS A 451 -2.09 19.22 -28.41
N VAL A 452 -2.13 19.88 -27.26
CA VAL A 452 -3.37 20.08 -26.49
C VAL A 452 -4.12 21.31 -27.02
N LEU A 453 -5.42 21.15 -27.25
CA LEU A 453 -6.32 22.18 -27.81
C LEU A 453 -7.42 22.61 -26.83
N LEU A 454 -7.37 22.15 -25.57
CA LEU A 454 -8.28 22.64 -24.53
C LEU A 454 -8.09 24.14 -24.32
N PRO A 455 -9.18 24.93 -24.17
CA PRO A 455 -9.07 26.32 -23.78
C PRO A 455 -8.34 26.41 -22.43
N THR A 456 -7.29 27.23 -22.37
CA THR A 456 -6.74 27.63 -21.08
C THR A 456 -7.83 28.34 -20.30
N ALA A 457 -8.19 27.85 -19.11
CA ALA A 457 -9.09 28.60 -18.24
C ALA A 457 -8.46 29.96 -18.00
N THR A 458 -9.06 31.00 -18.58
CA THR A 458 -8.77 32.39 -18.21
C THR A 458 -9.20 32.55 -16.76
N SER A 459 -8.22 32.79 -15.88
CA SER A 459 -8.37 33.15 -14.47
C SER A 459 -9.20 34.41 -14.31
#